data_32ea097dbebad275a0a6850acdf944e9
#
_entry.id   32ea097dbebad275a0a6850acdf944e9
#
_cell.length_a   1.000
_cell.length_b   1.000
_cell.length_c   1.000
_cell.angle_alpha   90.00
_cell.angle_beta   90.00
_cell.angle_gamma   90.00
#
_symmetry.space_group_name_H-M   'P 1'
#
loop_
_entity.id
_entity.type
_entity.pdbx_description
1 polymer ?
#
loop_
_entity_poly.entity_id
_entity_poly.type
_entity_poly.pdbx_seq_one_letter_code
_entity_poly.pdbx_strand_id
1 'polypeptide(L)'
;MTVVRRIAIFNILSIVSLISACGGSDSKNSSDPPAASGSSTSSSGSSTSSSGSSTSSSGSSTSSSTSSSGATSSTTDVLTYHNDTMRTGQNLTETTLTPSNVNSSTFGLLRILTADAPVDATPLIASKVSIGGLTHNVVYVASEHDSVYAYDADSGAALAQVSLLGSGETPSDTHSCSQVQPEIGITATPVIDRSVGPNGTLYVVAMSKDSSATYYQRLHALDLVTLADRVPAVVIQATSPGSGPNSTNGILTFQAGRYKERGALLAANGQIYTVWASHCDDMPYNGWIIAYNESTMAQTAVLNYTPSGTQGAIWNVAGLAADSAGVLYGLAGNGTFDSTLSDTGFPGHADYGNAAIKVTSTGNALAIVDYFATSNTVSESNSDTDLGSGSPLLLPDQTDATGTTRHLMIGAGKDGNVLLLDRGNLGKFNVTTNHAYQYLASALPGGLFSAFAYFNGSVYVADVGGTLKAFALTQGLLPASPSSQSAATFGYPGSSPSVSANGASNAIVWAILSAESGAAVLHAYNPANLQQQYYNSTQAANNRDAFGNGQKFITPVIANGKVFVGTPNGVAVFGVR
;
A
#
# COMPACT_ATOMS: atom_id res chain seq x y z
N MET A 1 55.77 23.02 -14.73
CA MET A 1 54.88 23.83 -13.89
C MET A 1 53.98 22.88 -13.10
N THR A 2 54.29 22.75 -11.83
CA THR A 2 53.76 21.75 -10.89
C THR A 2 52.53 22.32 -10.23
N VAL A 3 51.37 21.63 -10.33
CA VAL A 3 50.16 22.00 -9.60
C VAL A 3 49.98 21.03 -8.44
N VAL A 4 50.06 21.57 -7.24
CA VAL A 4 49.93 20.89 -5.96
C VAL A 4 48.43 20.64 -5.65
N ARG A 5 48.06 19.38 -5.45
CA ARG A 5 46.77 19.01 -4.86
C ARG A 5 46.81 19.19 -3.35
N ARG A 6 45.91 19.98 -2.78
CA ARG A 6 45.60 20.01 -1.35
C ARG A 6 44.52 19.01 -1.02
N ILE A 7 44.87 18.06 -0.17
CA ILE A 7 43.95 17.11 0.47
C ILE A 7 43.49 17.77 1.79
N ALA A 8 42.21 17.96 1.96
CA ALA A 8 41.61 18.34 3.24
C ALA A 8 41.18 17.08 3.99
N ILE A 9 41.77 16.83 5.13
CA ILE A 9 41.42 15.76 6.06
C ILE A 9 40.45 16.37 7.06
N PHE A 10 39.22 15.84 7.11
CA PHE A 10 38.26 16.14 8.18
C PHE A 10 38.39 15.09 9.28
N ASN A 11 38.78 15.53 10.47
CA ASN A 11 38.78 14.74 11.70
C ASN A 11 37.34 14.69 12.26
N ILE A 12 36.83 13.48 12.44
CA ILE A 12 35.60 13.22 13.18
C ILE A 12 35.97 13.05 14.65
N LEU A 13 35.47 13.94 15.49
CA LEU A 13 35.58 13.88 16.94
C LEU A 13 34.35 13.16 17.51
N SER A 14 34.55 11.95 18.02
CA SER A 14 33.52 11.20 18.75
C SER A 14 33.41 11.72 20.18
N ILE A 15 32.23 12.19 20.57
CA ILE A 15 31.90 12.53 21.96
C ILE A 15 31.14 11.37 22.56
N VAL A 16 31.77 10.68 23.51
CA VAL A 16 31.15 9.68 24.39
C VAL A 16 30.69 10.43 25.65
N SER A 17 29.39 10.42 25.93
CA SER A 17 28.85 10.90 27.19
C SER A 17 28.54 9.72 28.11
N LEU A 18 29.31 9.62 29.20
CA LEU A 18 29.05 8.76 30.34
C LEU A 18 27.91 9.39 31.18
N ILE A 19 26.91 8.60 31.52
CA ILE A 19 25.97 8.91 32.59
C ILE A 19 26.29 8.04 33.79
N SER A 20 26.64 8.71 34.89
CA SER A 20 26.91 8.13 36.19
C SER A 20 25.62 8.05 37.02
N ALA A 21 25.40 6.92 37.67
CA ALA A 21 24.31 6.68 38.59
C ALA A 21 24.77 6.91 40.06
N CYS A 22 23.85 7.47 40.85
CA CYS A 22 23.79 7.41 42.33
C CYS A 22 22.40 7.97 42.71
N GLY A 23 21.49 7.40 43.52
CA GLY A 23 21.62 6.46 44.61
C GLY A 23 20.94 7.04 45.86
N GLY A 24 19.90 6.36 46.40
CA GLY A 24 19.44 6.47 47.77
C GLY A 24 18.28 7.45 48.03
N SER A 25 17.27 7.20 48.78
CA SER A 25 16.77 6.23 49.76
C SER A 25 15.51 6.78 50.42
N ASP A 26 14.53 5.90 50.66
CA ASP A 26 13.58 5.82 51.77
C ASP A 26 12.81 7.01 52.34
N SER A 27 11.48 6.94 52.36
CA SER A 27 10.75 6.63 53.61
C SER A 27 9.21 6.62 53.48
N LYS A 28 8.67 5.63 54.13
CA LYS A 28 7.32 5.23 54.53
C LYS A 28 6.35 6.34 54.98
N ASN A 29 5.02 6.19 54.70
CA ASN A 29 3.95 5.83 55.68
C ASN A 29 2.58 5.86 54.98
N SER A 30 1.91 4.76 54.95
CA SER A 30 0.70 4.22 55.61
C SER A 30 -0.43 5.21 55.92
N SER A 31 -1.63 4.93 55.35
CA SER A 31 -2.88 4.70 56.11
C SER A 31 -4.06 4.48 55.17
N ASP A 32 -4.64 3.28 55.26
CA ASP A 32 -6.02 2.88 54.93
C ASP A 32 -6.87 3.06 56.21
N PRO A 33 -8.19 2.70 56.20
CA PRO A 33 -9.35 3.17 55.42
C PRO A 33 -10.43 3.79 56.35
N PRO A 34 -11.73 3.92 56.02
CA PRO A 34 -12.69 2.83 56.20
C PRO A 34 -13.88 2.79 55.19
N ALA A 35 -14.47 1.59 55.13
CA ALA A 35 -15.72 1.21 54.50
C ALA A 35 -16.98 1.53 55.38
N ALA A 36 -18.13 1.74 54.69
CA ALA A 36 -19.49 1.45 55.21
C ALA A 36 -20.44 1.39 53.99
N SER A 37 -21.01 0.24 53.61
CA SER A 37 -22.16 -0.52 54.09
C SER A 37 -23.51 0.19 54.07
N GLY A 38 -24.49 -0.42 53.36
CA GLY A 38 -25.93 -0.16 53.43
C GLY A 38 -26.62 -0.45 52.09
N SER A 39 -27.06 -1.58 51.82
CA SER A 39 -28.18 -2.48 52.03
C SER A 39 -29.53 -1.97 51.55
N SER A 40 -30.12 -2.80 50.62
CA SER A 40 -31.51 -3.24 50.45
C SER A 40 -32.56 -2.17 50.05
N THR A 41 -33.45 -2.43 49.11
CA THR A 41 -34.51 -3.45 49.15
C THR A 41 -35.26 -3.53 47.81
N SER A 42 -35.77 -4.70 47.55
CA SER A 42 -36.71 -5.26 46.62
C SER A 42 -38.07 -4.57 46.47
N SER A 43 -38.72 -4.69 45.30
CA SER A 43 -40.13 -5.12 45.09
C SER A 43 -40.39 -5.25 43.59
N SER A 44 -40.60 -6.41 43.04
CA SER A 44 -41.79 -7.21 42.77
C SER A 44 -43.01 -6.43 42.22
N GLY A 45 -43.43 -6.81 41.02
CA GLY A 45 -44.71 -6.41 40.43
C GLY A 45 -44.93 -7.14 39.12
N SER A 46 -45.69 -8.23 39.23
CA SER A 46 -46.11 -9.17 38.19
C SER A 46 -47.39 -8.71 37.52
N SER A 47 -47.72 -9.47 36.45
CA SER A 47 -49.00 -9.81 35.84
C SER A 47 -49.44 -8.93 34.66
N THR A 48 -50.06 -9.39 33.59
CA THR A 48 -50.73 -10.62 33.22
C THR A 48 -51.08 -10.58 31.73
N SER A 49 -50.93 -11.69 31.08
CA SER A 49 -51.78 -12.46 30.18
C SER A 49 -52.85 -11.79 29.30
N SER A 50 -52.90 -12.19 28.02
CA SER A 50 -54.02 -12.94 27.37
C SER A 50 -53.69 -13.07 25.88
N SER A 51 -53.53 -14.26 25.31
CA SER A 51 -54.44 -15.31 24.86
C SER A 51 -55.22 -14.96 23.58
N GLY A 52 -55.11 -15.89 22.62
CA GLY A 52 -56.00 -16.07 21.46
C GLY A 52 -55.30 -16.77 20.33
N SER A 53 -55.18 -18.09 20.31
CA SER A 53 -56.00 -19.13 19.66
C SER A 53 -56.14 -18.91 18.17
N SER A 54 -55.74 -19.79 17.35
CA SER A 54 -55.85 -21.18 16.90
C SER A 54 -56.20 -21.14 15.41
N THR A 55 -55.68 -21.95 14.54
CA THR A 55 -56.09 -23.29 14.22
C THR A 55 -55.20 -23.91 13.12
N SER A 56 -54.76 -25.13 13.33
CA SER A 56 -54.80 -26.37 12.55
C SER A 56 -54.67 -26.26 11.03
N SER A 57 -54.04 -27.07 10.28
CA SER A 57 -53.51 -28.43 10.34
C SER A 57 -53.11 -28.81 8.93
N SER A 58 -52.07 -29.52 8.71
CA SER A 58 -52.06 -30.82 8.04
C SER A 58 -50.65 -31.20 7.68
N GLY A 59 -50.27 -32.36 8.11
CA GLY A 59 -48.96 -32.91 7.89
C GLY A 59 -48.78 -33.45 6.47
N SER A 60 -47.54 -33.43 6.05
CA SER A 60 -47.05 -34.36 5.06
C SER A 60 -45.58 -34.67 5.41
N SER A 61 -45.37 -35.90 5.77
CA SER A 61 -44.06 -36.49 5.97
C SER A 61 -43.33 -36.57 4.65
N THR A 62 -42.18 -35.90 4.58
CA THR A 62 -41.22 -36.20 3.52
C THR A 62 -39.83 -36.30 4.14
N SER A 63 -39.21 -37.43 3.87
CA SER A 63 -37.89 -37.90 4.19
C SER A 63 -36.82 -36.81 4.14
N SER A 64 -36.13 -36.65 5.25
CA SER A 64 -34.87 -35.88 5.37
C SER A 64 -33.76 -36.54 4.55
N SER A 65 -33.56 -36.06 3.33
CA SER A 65 -32.28 -36.16 2.69
C SER A 65 -31.40 -35.05 3.26
N THR A 66 -30.42 -35.38 4.08
CA THR A 66 -29.30 -34.51 4.44
C THR A 66 -28.51 -34.18 3.18
N SER A 67 -28.92 -33.17 2.45
CA SER A 67 -28.03 -32.46 1.54
C SER A 67 -27.07 -31.65 2.41
N SER A 68 -25.83 -32.13 2.54
CA SER A 68 -24.72 -31.28 2.91
C SER A 68 -24.69 -30.12 1.91
N SER A 69 -25.21 -28.98 2.31
CA SER A 69 -24.99 -27.71 1.60
C SER A 69 -23.48 -27.46 1.72
N GLY A 70 -22.71 -27.89 0.74
CA GLY A 70 -21.35 -27.41 0.55
C GLY A 70 -21.46 -25.88 0.49
N ALA A 71 -20.92 -25.21 1.52
CA ALA A 71 -20.75 -23.78 1.47
C ALA A 71 -19.95 -23.51 0.19
N THR A 72 -20.59 -22.85 -0.79
CA THR A 72 -19.88 -22.32 -1.93
C THR A 72 -18.94 -21.26 -1.39
N SER A 73 -17.66 -21.59 -1.26
CA SER A 73 -16.66 -20.60 -0.86
C SER A 73 -16.74 -19.46 -1.86
N SER A 74 -17.00 -18.26 -1.37
CA SER A 74 -16.91 -17.06 -2.20
C SER A 74 -15.46 -16.97 -2.69
N THR A 75 -15.26 -16.82 -3.99
CA THR A 75 -13.94 -16.61 -4.55
C THR A 75 -13.69 -15.11 -4.63
N THR A 76 -12.50 -14.68 -4.23
CA THR A 76 -12.10 -13.28 -4.20
C THR A 76 -11.00 -13.02 -5.20
N ASP A 77 -11.19 -12.01 -6.01
CA ASP A 77 -10.15 -11.42 -6.84
C ASP A 77 -9.39 -10.35 -6.03
N VAL A 78 -8.07 -10.27 -6.23
CA VAL A 78 -7.22 -9.14 -5.82
C VAL A 78 -6.50 -8.67 -7.08
N LEU A 79 -7.09 -7.69 -7.76
CA LEU A 79 -6.71 -7.29 -9.12
C LEU A 79 -5.80 -6.05 -9.15
N THR A 80 -5.57 -5.42 -8.00
CA THR A 80 -4.74 -4.23 -7.84
C THR A 80 -4.14 -4.19 -6.44
N TYR A 81 -3.13 -3.36 -6.25
CA TYR A 81 -2.54 -3.13 -4.93
C TYR A 81 -3.60 -2.72 -3.91
N HIS A 82 -3.54 -3.29 -2.70
CA HIS A 82 -4.47 -3.03 -1.59
C HIS A 82 -5.95 -3.21 -1.93
N ASN A 83 -6.25 -4.24 -2.74
CA ASN A 83 -7.57 -4.78 -3.06
C ASN A 83 -8.45 -3.92 -3.96
N ASP A 84 -8.38 -2.59 -3.92
CA ASP A 84 -9.24 -1.69 -4.66
C ASP A 84 -8.53 -0.38 -5.08
N THR A 85 -9.19 0.43 -5.91
CA THR A 85 -8.64 1.70 -6.39
C THR A 85 -8.54 2.76 -5.29
N MET A 86 -9.32 2.64 -4.22
CA MET A 86 -9.25 3.53 -3.05
C MET A 86 -8.08 3.17 -2.12
N ARG A 87 -7.43 2.03 -2.36
CA ARG A 87 -6.29 1.51 -1.59
C ARG A 87 -6.64 1.14 -0.14
N THR A 88 -7.87 0.61 0.08
CA THR A 88 -8.37 0.32 1.42
C THR A 88 -7.67 -0.84 2.13
N GLY A 89 -7.04 -1.76 1.39
CA GLY A 89 -6.34 -2.92 1.96
C GLY A 89 -7.26 -3.94 2.62
N GLN A 90 -8.56 -3.95 2.29
CA GLN A 90 -9.53 -4.85 2.89
C GLN A 90 -10.10 -5.86 1.88
N ASN A 91 -10.13 -7.13 2.28
CA ASN A 91 -10.90 -8.20 1.63
C ASN A 91 -12.11 -8.54 2.50
N LEU A 92 -13.31 -8.17 2.08
CA LEU A 92 -14.55 -8.38 2.82
C LEU A 92 -15.29 -9.67 2.45
N THR A 93 -14.70 -10.51 1.61
CA THR A 93 -15.32 -11.75 1.10
C THR A 93 -14.56 -13.00 1.53
N GLU A 94 -13.59 -12.87 2.48
CA GLU A 94 -12.83 -13.98 3.01
C GLU A 94 -13.70 -14.81 3.99
N THR A 95 -14.00 -16.03 3.63
CA THR A 95 -14.87 -16.91 4.41
C THR A 95 -14.15 -18.09 5.08
N THR A 96 -12.90 -18.35 4.67
CA THR A 96 -12.14 -19.52 5.12
C THR A 96 -11.26 -19.20 6.33
N LEU A 97 -10.52 -18.07 6.27
CA LEU A 97 -9.65 -17.64 7.36
C LEU A 97 -10.46 -16.95 8.45
N THR A 98 -10.39 -17.47 9.66
CA THR A 98 -11.14 -16.99 10.81
C THR A 98 -10.24 -16.89 12.04
N PRO A 99 -10.58 -16.09 13.05
CA PRO A 99 -9.84 -16.07 14.32
C PRO A 99 -9.68 -17.43 15.00
N SER A 100 -10.59 -18.37 14.73
CA SER A 100 -10.56 -19.71 15.34
C SER A 100 -9.57 -20.66 14.67
N ASN A 101 -9.31 -20.51 13.35
CA ASN A 101 -8.42 -21.40 12.61
C ASN A 101 -7.06 -20.78 12.25
N VAL A 102 -6.89 -19.45 12.44
CA VAL A 102 -5.60 -18.78 12.26
C VAL A 102 -4.83 -18.81 13.58
N ASN A 103 -4.15 -19.93 13.81
CA ASN A 103 -3.29 -20.17 14.98
C ASN A 103 -2.17 -21.14 14.62
N SER A 104 -1.13 -21.26 15.45
CA SER A 104 0.05 -22.07 15.17
C SER A 104 -0.20 -23.57 14.99
N SER A 105 -1.36 -24.09 15.40
CA SER A 105 -1.72 -25.52 15.24
C SER A 105 -2.38 -25.82 13.90
N THR A 106 -3.21 -24.92 13.40
CA THR A 106 -4.08 -25.16 12.25
C THR A 106 -3.74 -24.30 11.04
N PHE A 107 -2.92 -23.27 11.19
CA PHE A 107 -2.49 -22.37 10.15
C PHE A 107 -0.96 -22.36 10.03
N GLY A 108 -0.43 -22.07 8.85
CA GLY A 108 1.00 -21.93 8.64
C GLY A 108 1.40 -21.94 7.17
N LEU A 109 2.72 -21.98 6.93
CA LEU A 109 3.31 -22.05 5.60
C LEU A 109 2.90 -23.34 4.90
N LEU A 110 2.29 -23.22 3.73
CA LEU A 110 1.90 -24.34 2.87
C LEU A 110 3.02 -24.65 1.85
N ARG A 111 3.55 -23.63 1.23
CA ARG A 111 4.57 -23.73 0.16
C ARG A 111 5.20 -22.38 -0.17
N ILE A 112 6.25 -22.41 -0.98
CA ILE A 112 6.81 -21.24 -1.66
C ILE A 112 6.63 -21.46 -3.17
N LEU A 113 6.04 -20.49 -3.85
CA LEU A 113 6.01 -20.40 -5.31
C LEU A 113 7.32 -19.74 -5.73
N THR A 114 8.13 -20.44 -6.51
CA THR A 114 9.50 -19.98 -6.84
C THR A 114 9.48 -18.91 -7.91
N ALA A 115 10.37 -17.92 -7.81
CA ALA A 115 10.68 -16.96 -8.87
C ALA A 115 12.20 -16.92 -9.08
N ASP A 116 12.62 -16.37 -10.20
CA ASP A 116 14.04 -16.27 -10.59
C ASP A 116 14.77 -15.11 -9.91
N ALA A 117 14.03 -14.17 -9.31
CA ALA A 117 14.56 -13.01 -8.58
C ALA A 117 13.61 -12.56 -7.47
N PRO A 118 13.97 -11.54 -6.67
CA PRO A 118 13.10 -10.96 -5.66
C PRO A 118 11.73 -10.55 -6.19
N VAL A 119 10.70 -10.72 -5.37
CA VAL A 119 9.32 -10.33 -5.64
C VAL A 119 8.97 -9.14 -4.77
N ASP A 120 9.23 -7.93 -5.29
CA ASP A 120 8.88 -6.65 -4.65
C ASP A 120 7.43 -6.24 -4.99
N ALA A 121 7.01 -6.54 -6.22
CA ALA A 121 5.64 -6.35 -6.67
C ALA A 121 4.66 -7.21 -5.85
N THR A 122 3.55 -6.64 -5.40
CA THR A 122 2.52 -7.39 -4.69
C THR A 122 1.87 -8.43 -5.62
N PRO A 123 1.80 -9.72 -5.24
CA PRO A 123 1.13 -10.74 -6.03
C PRO A 123 -0.36 -10.40 -6.25
N LEU A 124 -0.88 -10.68 -7.45
CA LEU A 124 -2.29 -10.46 -7.77
C LEU A 124 -3.00 -11.80 -7.95
N ILE A 125 -4.29 -11.83 -7.59
CA ILE A 125 -5.09 -13.04 -7.66
C ILE A 125 -6.30 -12.83 -8.56
N ALA A 126 -6.45 -13.66 -9.60
CA ALA A 126 -7.67 -13.77 -10.37
C ALA A 126 -8.28 -15.14 -10.16
N SER A 127 -9.50 -15.16 -9.65
CA SER A 127 -10.24 -16.39 -9.36
C SER A 127 -10.99 -16.88 -10.60
N LYS A 128 -11.21 -18.17 -10.69
CA LYS A 128 -12.03 -18.81 -11.76
C LYS A 128 -11.54 -18.50 -13.17
N VAL A 129 -10.23 -18.48 -13.38
CA VAL A 129 -9.63 -18.38 -14.72
C VAL A 129 -9.69 -19.75 -15.40
N SER A 130 -10.16 -19.80 -16.65
CA SER A 130 -10.21 -21.05 -17.42
C SER A 130 -8.92 -21.26 -18.18
N ILE A 131 -8.14 -22.29 -17.83
CA ILE A 131 -6.87 -22.64 -18.46
C ILE A 131 -6.89 -24.13 -18.82
N GLY A 132 -6.66 -24.47 -20.08
CA GLY A 132 -6.64 -25.86 -20.52
C GLY A 132 -7.97 -26.62 -20.30
N GLY A 133 -9.09 -25.91 -20.24
CA GLY A 133 -10.42 -26.49 -19.96
C GLY A 133 -10.73 -26.74 -18.48
N LEU A 134 -9.81 -26.38 -17.57
CA LEU A 134 -9.97 -26.44 -16.13
C LEU A 134 -10.13 -25.01 -15.56
N THR A 135 -10.77 -24.92 -14.41
CA THR A 135 -10.95 -23.64 -13.70
C THR A 135 -9.94 -23.54 -12.56
N HIS A 136 -9.17 -22.45 -12.54
CA HIS A 136 -8.12 -22.20 -11.57
C HIS A 136 -8.35 -20.88 -10.82
N ASN A 137 -7.95 -20.81 -9.56
CA ASN A 137 -7.64 -19.56 -8.89
C ASN A 137 -6.14 -19.30 -9.16
N VAL A 138 -5.85 -18.23 -9.90
CA VAL A 138 -4.48 -17.98 -10.39
C VAL A 138 -3.85 -16.86 -9.57
N VAL A 139 -2.61 -17.10 -9.10
CA VAL A 139 -1.76 -16.05 -8.56
C VAL A 139 -0.72 -15.66 -9.59
N TYR A 140 -0.69 -14.36 -9.92
CA TYR A 140 0.29 -13.76 -10.82
C TYR A 140 1.41 -13.16 -9.98
N VAL A 141 2.64 -13.51 -10.34
CA VAL A 141 3.86 -13.12 -9.62
C VAL A 141 4.79 -12.45 -10.62
N ALA A 142 5.28 -11.27 -10.31
CA ALA A 142 6.26 -10.54 -11.11
C ALA A 142 7.56 -10.40 -10.33
N SER A 143 8.71 -10.59 -10.99
CA SER A 143 10.02 -10.57 -10.36
C SER A 143 10.90 -9.43 -10.86
N GLU A 144 11.94 -9.10 -10.10
CA GLU A 144 12.97 -8.14 -10.51
C GLU A 144 13.86 -8.66 -11.66
N HIS A 145 13.62 -9.88 -12.16
CA HIS A 145 14.25 -10.42 -13.39
C HIS A 145 13.38 -10.25 -14.64
N ASP A 146 12.43 -9.32 -14.63
CA ASP A 146 11.47 -9.10 -15.71
C ASP A 146 10.69 -10.36 -16.12
N SER A 147 10.46 -11.27 -15.15
CA SER A 147 9.66 -12.48 -15.36
C SER A 147 8.28 -12.34 -14.74
N VAL A 148 7.26 -12.86 -15.43
CA VAL A 148 5.89 -12.97 -14.91
C VAL A 148 5.49 -14.44 -14.90
N TYR A 149 4.95 -14.89 -13.79
CA TYR A 149 4.50 -16.25 -13.55
C TYR A 149 3.00 -16.27 -13.27
N ALA A 150 2.33 -17.31 -13.72
CA ALA A 150 0.98 -17.68 -13.30
C ALA A 150 1.05 -19.04 -12.59
N TYR A 151 0.61 -19.08 -11.34
CA TYR A 151 0.52 -20.30 -10.56
C TYR A 151 -0.92 -20.60 -10.17
N ASP A 152 -1.29 -21.87 -10.14
CA ASP A 152 -2.51 -22.29 -9.47
C ASP A 152 -2.39 -22.01 -7.97
N ALA A 153 -3.23 -21.14 -7.44
CA ALA A 153 -3.17 -20.70 -6.06
C ALA A 153 -3.47 -21.83 -5.06
N ASP A 154 -4.21 -22.87 -5.48
CA ASP A 154 -4.64 -23.96 -4.63
C ASP A 154 -3.61 -25.10 -4.55
N SER A 155 -3.07 -25.52 -5.68
CA SER A 155 -2.05 -26.57 -5.76
C SER A 155 -0.62 -26.08 -5.71
N GLY A 156 -0.36 -24.85 -6.19
CA GLY A 156 0.96 -24.28 -6.41
C GLY A 156 1.60 -24.72 -7.73
N ALA A 157 0.85 -25.39 -8.61
CA ALA A 157 1.35 -25.79 -9.92
C ALA A 157 1.61 -24.56 -10.80
N ALA A 158 2.76 -24.56 -11.50
CA ALA A 158 3.03 -23.55 -12.51
C ALA A 158 2.09 -23.75 -13.71
N LEU A 159 1.42 -22.70 -14.14
CA LEU A 159 0.47 -22.70 -15.27
C LEU A 159 1.08 -22.05 -16.49
N ALA A 160 1.78 -20.92 -16.31
CA ALA A 160 2.47 -20.19 -17.36
C ALA A 160 3.62 -19.36 -16.79
N GLN A 161 4.58 -19.02 -17.65
CA GLN A 161 5.68 -18.10 -17.36
C GLN A 161 6.09 -17.38 -18.64
N VAL A 162 6.50 -16.11 -18.52
CA VAL A 162 7.06 -15.32 -19.60
C VAL A 162 8.19 -14.44 -19.07
N SER A 163 9.25 -14.23 -19.86
CA SER A 163 10.22 -13.17 -19.66
C SER A 163 9.84 -11.98 -20.55
N LEU A 164 9.88 -10.78 -20.01
CA LEU A 164 9.58 -9.53 -20.70
C LEU A 164 10.82 -8.84 -21.25
N LEU A 165 11.99 -9.46 -21.10
CA LEU A 165 13.24 -8.97 -21.66
C LEU A 165 13.22 -9.01 -23.21
N GLY A 166 13.63 -7.92 -23.81
CA GLY A 166 13.89 -7.89 -25.24
C GLY A 166 15.11 -8.75 -25.63
N SER A 167 15.22 -9.06 -26.90
CA SER A 167 16.35 -9.88 -27.40
C SER A 167 17.70 -9.21 -27.12
N GLY A 168 18.56 -9.88 -26.33
CA GLY A 168 19.89 -9.38 -25.96
C GLY A 168 19.87 -8.37 -24.80
N GLU A 169 18.74 -8.20 -24.14
CA GLU A 169 18.60 -7.38 -22.95
C GLU A 169 18.80 -8.19 -21.67
N THR A 170 19.09 -7.48 -20.58
CA THR A 170 19.11 -7.96 -19.20
C THR A 170 18.23 -7.04 -18.36
N PRO A 171 17.81 -7.45 -17.14
CA PRO A 171 17.27 -6.51 -16.18
C PRO A 171 18.20 -5.31 -15.99
N SER A 172 17.67 -4.19 -15.56
CA SER A 172 18.48 -3.02 -15.27
C SER A 172 19.43 -3.27 -14.09
N ASP A 173 20.58 -2.59 -14.08
CA ASP A 173 21.39 -2.51 -12.86
C ASP A 173 20.73 -1.60 -11.82
N THR A 174 21.30 -1.60 -10.62
CA THR A 174 20.76 -0.88 -9.45
C THR A 174 21.02 0.62 -9.48
N HIS A 175 21.66 1.17 -10.50
CA HIS A 175 22.06 2.58 -10.61
C HIS A 175 22.80 3.10 -9.35
N SER A 176 23.63 2.25 -8.73
CA SER A 176 24.33 2.56 -7.45
C SER A 176 23.36 2.86 -6.28
N CYS A 177 22.09 2.48 -6.41
CA CYS A 177 21.05 2.63 -5.39
C CYS A 177 20.71 1.27 -4.76
N SER A 178 20.84 1.14 -3.45
CA SER A 178 20.63 -0.13 -2.74
C SER A 178 19.16 -0.42 -2.38
N GLN A 179 18.21 0.36 -2.91
CA GLN A 179 16.80 0.20 -2.54
C GLN A 179 16.14 -1.03 -3.16
N VAL A 180 16.57 -1.45 -4.36
CA VAL A 180 16.19 -2.69 -5.02
C VAL A 180 17.47 -3.39 -5.46
N GLN A 181 17.62 -4.67 -5.15
CA GLN A 181 18.84 -5.46 -5.41
C GLN A 181 18.51 -6.94 -5.66
N PRO A 182 19.36 -7.67 -6.42
CA PRO A 182 20.63 -7.24 -7.04
C PRO A 182 20.47 -6.51 -8.37
N GLU A 183 19.27 -6.47 -8.93
CA GLU A 183 18.88 -5.95 -10.23
C GLU A 183 17.52 -5.28 -10.14
N ILE A 184 17.12 -4.53 -11.17
CA ILE A 184 15.82 -3.87 -11.26
C ILE A 184 15.11 -4.37 -12.52
N GLY A 185 13.92 -4.91 -12.34
CA GLY A 185 13.03 -5.34 -13.41
C GLY A 185 11.61 -4.86 -13.17
N ILE A 186 10.72 -5.72 -12.61
CA ILE A 186 9.34 -5.37 -12.30
C ILE A 186 9.22 -5.09 -10.80
N THR A 187 9.39 -3.83 -10.40
CA THR A 187 9.27 -3.38 -9.01
C THR A 187 7.84 -2.99 -8.65
N ALA A 188 7.15 -2.29 -9.54
CA ALA A 188 5.79 -1.81 -9.31
C ALA A 188 4.77 -2.95 -9.32
N THR A 189 3.81 -2.90 -8.39
CA THR A 189 2.69 -3.85 -8.43
C THR A 189 1.88 -3.66 -9.72
N PRO A 190 1.70 -4.71 -10.52
CA PRO A 190 0.86 -4.70 -11.70
C PRO A 190 -0.62 -4.41 -11.40
N VAL A 191 -1.44 -4.32 -12.45
CA VAL A 191 -2.90 -4.24 -12.31
C VAL A 191 -3.59 -5.15 -13.31
N ILE A 192 -4.69 -5.79 -12.91
CA ILE A 192 -5.49 -6.64 -13.77
C ILE A 192 -6.82 -5.94 -14.08
N ASP A 193 -7.19 -5.91 -15.36
CA ASP A 193 -8.56 -5.67 -15.80
C ASP A 193 -9.13 -6.91 -16.50
N ARG A 194 -10.12 -7.53 -15.87
CA ARG A 194 -10.77 -8.73 -16.41
C ARG A 194 -11.71 -8.46 -17.56
N SER A 195 -12.08 -7.21 -17.80
CA SER A 195 -13.02 -6.81 -18.86
C SER A 195 -12.32 -6.57 -20.20
N VAL A 196 -11.00 -6.42 -20.21
CA VAL A 196 -10.21 -6.12 -21.40
C VAL A 196 -9.60 -7.39 -21.99
N GLY A 197 -9.93 -7.69 -23.25
CA GLY A 197 -9.51 -8.89 -23.96
C GLY A 197 -10.35 -10.14 -23.61
N PRO A 198 -10.12 -11.25 -24.30
CA PRO A 198 -10.98 -12.45 -24.15
C PRO A 198 -10.80 -13.15 -22.80
N ASN A 199 -9.64 -13.05 -22.18
CA ASN A 199 -9.30 -13.72 -20.93
C ASN A 199 -9.05 -12.74 -19.77
N GLY A 200 -9.17 -11.42 -20.02
CA GLY A 200 -8.66 -10.38 -19.12
C GLY A 200 -7.21 -10.02 -19.42
N THR A 201 -6.74 -8.93 -18.84
CA THR A 201 -5.40 -8.37 -19.09
C THR A 201 -4.68 -8.04 -17.80
N LEU A 202 -3.40 -8.43 -17.71
CA LEU A 202 -2.44 -7.99 -16.69
C LEU A 202 -1.55 -6.91 -17.31
N TYR A 203 -1.57 -5.71 -16.74
CA TYR A 203 -0.68 -4.62 -17.14
C TYR A 203 0.51 -4.57 -16.19
N VAL A 204 1.71 -4.50 -16.76
CA VAL A 204 2.96 -4.53 -15.99
C VAL A 204 4.00 -3.65 -16.65
N VAL A 205 4.81 -2.95 -15.87
CA VAL A 205 5.98 -2.19 -16.35
C VAL A 205 7.24 -2.97 -16.01
N ALA A 206 8.08 -3.17 -17.01
CA ALA A 206 9.36 -3.85 -16.92
C ALA A 206 10.51 -2.89 -17.26
N MET A 207 11.62 -2.95 -16.50
CA MET A 207 12.80 -2.13 -16.71
C MET A 207 13.99 -2.99 -17.11
N SER A 208 14.50 -2.78 -18.32
CA SER A 208 15.65 -3.52 -18.87
C SER A 208 16.72 -2.61 -19.45
N LYS A 209 17.86 -3.19 -19.80
CA LYS A 209 18.93 -2.53 -20.57
C LYS A 209 19.54 -3.47 -21.59
N ASP A 210 20.05 -2.90 -22.69
CA ASP A 210 20.84 -3.62 -23.68
C ASP A 210 22.35 -3.63 -23.35
N SER A 211 23.13 -4.32 -24.17
CA SER A 211 24.58 -4.42 -24.04
C SER A 211 25.33 -3.08 -24.23
N SER A 212 24.66 -2.06 -24.78
CA SER A 212 25.17 -0.71 -24.95
C SER A 212 24.81 0.21 -23.78
N ALA A 213 24.21 -0.33 -22.72
CA ALA A 213 23.65 0.39 -21.58
C ALA A 213 22.56 1.40 -21.97
N THR A 214 21.78 1.09 -23.00
CA THR A 214 20.53 1.79 -23.30
C THR A 214 19.43 1.19 -22.43
N TYR A 215 18.76 2.01 -21.64
CA TYR A 215 17.72 1.59 -20.73
C TYR A 215 16.34 1.70 -21.38
N TYR A 216 15.46 0.77 -21.03
CA TYR A 216 14.09 0.71 -21.51
C TYR A 216 13.15 0.57 -20.31
N GLN A 217 12.05 1.29 -20.38
CA GLN A 217 10.86 1.08 -19.54
C GLN A 217 9.74 0.70 -20.51
N ARG A 218 9.10 -0.46 -20.30
CA ARG A 218 8.03 -0.93 -21.19
C ARG A 218 6.77 -1.26 -20.40
N LEU A 219 5.65 -0.74 -20.87
CA LEU A 219 4.34 -1.17 -20.42
C LEU A 219 3.87 -2.33 -21.29
N HIS A 220 3.61 -3.47 -20.68
CA HIS A 220 3.07 -4.69 -21.28
C HIS A 220 1.60 -4.87 -20.93
N ALA A 221 0.83 -5.50 -21.81
CA ALA A 221 -0.57 -5.88 -21.63
C ALA A 221 -0.71 -7.39 -21.89
N LEU A 222 -0.53 -8.19 -20.84
CA LEU A 222 -0.44 -9.64 -20.93
C LEU A 222 -1.84 -10.28 -20.81
N ASP A 223 -2.12 -11.25 -21.68
CA ASP A 223 -3.31 -12.10 -21.56
C ASP A 223 -3.20 -12.99 -20.31
N LEU A 224 -4.24 -13.05 -19.50
CA LEU A 224 -4.20 -13.76 -18.20
C LEU A 224 -3.98 -15.27 -18.31
N VAL A 225 -4.27 -15.88 -19.46
CA VAL A 225 -4.14 -17.33 -19.65
C VAL A 225 -2.77 -17.69 -20.23
N THR A 226 -2.32 -16.95 -21.24
CA THR A 226 -1.12 -17.28 -22.00
C THR A 226 0.12 -16.50 -21.56
N LEU A 227 -0.06 -15.39 -20.83
CA LEU A 227 0.96 -14.38 -20.51
C LEU A 227 1.64 -13.77 -21.74
N ALA A 228 1.07 -13.94 -22.93
CA ALA A 228 1.56 -13.27 -24.13
C ALA A 228 1.02 -11.84 -24.18
N ASP A 229 1.82 -10.92 -24.74
CA ASP A 229 1.36 -9.56 -25.03
C ASP A 229 0.15 -9.60 -25.97
N ARG A 230 -0.98 -9.00 -25.56
CA ARG A 230 -2.21 -8.88 -26.39
C ARG A 230 -2.03 -7.90 -27.54
N VAL A 231 -1.25 -6.87 -27.30
CA VAL A 231 -0.80 -5.86 -28.27
C VAL A 231 0.69 -5.62 -28.00
N PRO A 232 1.46 -5.14 -28.97
CA PRO A 232 2.89 -4.90 -28.74
C PRO A 232 3.13 -4.01 -27.53
N ALA A 233 4.12 -4.37 -26.71
CA ALA A 233 4.53 -3.58 -25.56
C ALA A 233 4.93 -2.16 -25.99
N VAL A 234 4.62 -1.18 -25.14
CA VAL A 234 4.88 0.22 -25.42
C VAL A 234 6.13 0.67 -24.67
N VAL A 235 7.13 1.15 -25.40
CA VAL A 235 8.28 1.84 -24.81
C VAL A 235 7.78 3.17 -24.22
N ILE A 236 8.00 3.35 -22.92
CA ILE A 236 7.55 4.54 -22.21
C ILE A 236 8.45 5.72 -22.57
N GLN A 237 7.85 6.72 -23.15
CA GLN A 237 8.47 7.98 -23.54
C GLN A 237 7.47 9.09 -23.27
N ALA A 238 7.95 10.23 -22.78
CA ALA A 238 7.08 11.37 -22.52
C ALA A 238 7.87 12.67 -22.68
N THR A 239 7.16 13.72 -23.07
CA THR A 239 7.66 15.09 -23.04
C THR A 239 6.63 16.01 -22.41
N SER A 240 7.09 17.07 -21.78
CA SER A 240 6.24 18.11 -21.21
C SER A 240 6.92 19.48 -21.37
N PRO A 241 6.17 20.55 -21.62
CA PRO A 241 6.71 21.90 -21.46
C PRO A 241 7.27 22.08 -20.04
N GLY A 242 8.43 22.74 -19.93
CA GLY A 242 9.03 23.04 -18.63
C GLY A 242 10.35 23.77 -18.77
N SER A 243 10.75 24.44 -17.68
CA SER A 243 11.97 25.25 -17.61
C SER A 243 12.97 24.76 -16.54
N GLY A 244 12.68 23.60 -15.93
CA GLY A 244 13.53 23.01 -14.91
C GLY A 244 14.96 22.72 -15.42
N PRO A 245 15.91 22.40 -14.53
CA PRO A 245 17.34 22.27 -14.88
C PRO A 245 17.68 21.23 -15.97
N ASN A 246 16.81 20.25 -16.17
CA ASN A 246 16.92 19.19 -17.20
C ASN A 246 16.11 19.48 -18.47
N SER A 247 15.55 20.69 -18.61
CA SER A 247 14.84 21.07 -19.83
C SER A 247 15.81 21.40 -20.97
N THR A 248 15.41 21.10 -22.18
CA THR A 248 16.10 21.49 -23.41
C THR A 248 15.12 22.23 -24.29
N ASN A 249 15.42 23.50 -24.62
CA ASN A 249 14.54 24.36 -25.40
C ASN A 249 13.10 24.49 -24.83
N GLY A 250 12.95 24.52 -23.50
CA GLY A 250 11.66 24.60 -22.85
C GLY A 250 10.87 23.31 -22.79
N ILE A 251 11.51 22.16 -23.05
CA ILE A 251 10.91 20.82 -23.03
C ILE A 251 11.67 19.92 -22.05
N LEU A 252 10.94 19.31 -21.13
CA LEU A 252 11.38 18.19 -20.31
C LEU A 252 11.12 16.88 -21.06
N THR A 253 12.09 15.96 -21.00
CA THR A 253 11.97 14.65 -21.65
C THR A 253 12.16 13.56 -20.62
N PHE A 254 11.26 12.58 -20.61
CA PHE A 254 11.38 11.37 -19.80
C PHE A 254 12.58 10.53 -20.27
N GLN A 255 13.44 10.14 -19.35
CA GLN A 255 14.65 9.35 -19.61
C GLN A 255 14.56 8.01 -18.89
N ALA A 256 14.37 6.92 -19.61
CA ALA A 256 14.15 5.58 -19.06
C ALA A 256 15.19 5.16 -17.99
N GLY A 257 16.48 5.48 -18.20
CA GLY A 257 17.56 5.14 -17.26
C GLY A 257 17.61 6.01 -15.99
N ARG A 258 16.86 7.11 -15.93
CA ARG A 258 16.81 7.99 -14.76
C ARG A 258 15.64 7.68 -13.85
N TYR A 259 14.58 7.11 -14.41
CA TYR A 259 13.34 6.87 -13.69
C TYR A 259 13.15 5.40 -13.37
N LYS A 260 12.51 5.14 -12.25
CA LYS A 260 12.04 3.83 -11.83
C LYS A 260 10.56 3.92 -11.49
N GLU A 261 9.75 3.03 -12.03
CA GLU A 261 8.41 2.86 -11.53
C GLU A 261 8.44 2.04 -10.24
N ARG A 262 7.84 2.61 -9.19
CA ARG A 262 7.73 1.94 -7.91
C ARG A 262 6.30 1.91 -7.40
N GLY A 263 5.55 3.00 -7.61
CA GLY A 263 4.14 3.05 -7.27
C GLY A 263 3.33 2.06 -8.09
N ALA A 264 2.42 1.34 -7.44
CA ALA A 264 1.54 0.39 -8.10
C ALA A 264 0.81 1.04 -9.29
N LEU A 265 0.65 0.29 -10.37
CA LEU A 265 -0.17 0.72 -11.49
C LEU A 265 -1.61 0.89 -11.04
N LEU A 266 -2.32 1.81 -11.68
CA LEU A 266 -3.73 2.05 -11.44
C LEU A 266 -4.52 1.93 -12.74
N ALA A 267 -5.54 1.09 -12.77
CA ALA A 267 -6.54 1.03 -13.83
C ALA A 267 -7.78 1.80 -13.38
N ALA A 268 -8.14 2.85 -14.12
CA ALA A 268 -9.36 3.64 -13.89
C ALA A 268 -9.75 4.39 -15.17
N ASN A 269 -11.04 4.61 -15.38
CA ASN A 269 -11.57 5.38 -16.52
C ASN A 269 -11.14 4.84 -17.90
N GLY A 270 -10.92 3.55 -18.06
CA GLY A 270 -10.44 2.96 -19.31
C GLY A 270 -8.97 3.28 -19.61
N GLN A 271 -8.19 3.64 -18.59
CA GLN A 271 -6.79 3.99 -18.70
C GLN A 271 -5.94 3.32 -17.63
N ILE A 272 -4.68 3.10 -17.98
CA ILE A 272 -3.61 2.67 -17.07
C ILE A 272 -2.75 3.89 -16.75
N TYR A 273 -2.60 4.17 -15.45
CA TYR A 273 -1.76 5.26 -14.96
C TYR A 273 -0.47 4.72 -14.36
N THR A 274 0.65 5.37 -14.71
CA THR A 274 1.98 5.09 -14.18
C THR A 274 2.53 6.33 -13.49
N VAL A 275 3.31 6.14 -12.43
CA VAL A 275 3.95 7.21 -11.63
C VAL A 275 5.43 6.87 -11.43
N TRP A 276 6.28 7.88 -11.34
CA TRP A 276 7.69 7.69 -11.52
C TRP A 276 8.51 8.27 -10.38
N ALA A 277 9.47 7.46 -9.91
CA ALA A 277 10.53 7.82 -8.98
C ALA A 277 11.86 7.97 -9.71
N SER A 278 12.90 8.35 -8.99
CA SER A 278 14.29 8.25 -9.41
C SER A 278 15.02 7.15 -8.62
N HIS A 279 16.28 6.87 -8.96
CA HIS A 279 17.14 5.93 -8.27
C HIS A 279 17.91 6.67 -7.16
N CYS A 280 17.43 6.59 -5.88
CA CYS A 280 18.05 7.29 -4.74
C CYS A 280 18.30 8.79 -5.05
N ASP A 281 17.28 9.48 -5.58
CA ASP A 281 17.34 10.90 -5.95
C ASP A 281 18.47 11.25 -6.96
N ASP A 282 18.75 10.38 -7.93
CA ASP A 282 19.66 10.70 -9.03
C ASP A 282 19.14 11.90 -9.83
N MET A 283 19.74 13.04 -9.57
CA MET A 283 19.32 14.36 -10.07
C MET A 283 19.89 14.67 -11.47
N PRO A 284 19.23 15.54 -12.25
CA PRO A 284 17.90 16.13 -12.05
C PRO A 284 16.79 15.22 -12.59
N TYR A 285 15.68 15.14 -11.87
CA TYR A 285 14.45 14.44 -12.29
C TYR A 285 13.21 15.26 -11.93
N ASN A 286 12.04 14.85 -12.43
CA ASN A 286 10.75 15.53 -12.22
C ASN A 286 9.68 14.52 -11.85
N GLY A 287 8.58 15.00 -11.28
CA GLY A 287 7.39 14.21 -11.05
C GLY A 287 6.55 14.01 -12.32
N TRP A 288 6.24 12.75 -12.66
CA TRP A 288 5.46 12.38 -13.83
C TRP A 288 4.27 11.50 -13.48
N ILE A 289 3.13 11.77 -14.13
CA ILE A 289 2.01 10.84 -14.28
C ILE A 289 1.80 10.66 -15.77
N ILE A 290 1.80 9.40 -16.23
CA ILE A 290 1.58 9.08 -17.66
C ILE A 290 0.40 8.13 -17.75
N ALA A 291 -0.53 8.41 -18.67
CA ALA A 291 -1.73 7.62 -18.88
C ALA A 291 -1.71 6.94 -20.25
N TYR A 292 -2.20 5.71 -20.27
CA TYR A 292 -2.33 4.88 -21.47
C TYR A 292 -3.74 4.32 -21.58
N ASN A 293 -4.29 4.26 -22.78
CA ASN A 293 -5.55 3.57 -23.01
C ASN A 293 -5.39 2.06 -22.79
N GLU A 294 -6.22 1.48 -21.94
CA GLU A 294 -6.10 0.07 -21.53
C GLU A 294 -6.31 -0.94 -22.67
N SER A 295 -7.08 -0.59 -23.70
CA SER A 295 -7.34 -1.50 -24.82
C SER A 295 -6.29 -1.44 -25.90
N THR A 296 -5.80 -0.24 -26.25
CA THR A 296 -4.89 0.03 -27.38
C THR A 296 -3.46 0.24 -26.95
N MET A 297 -3.20 0.48 -25.66
CA MET A 297 -1.90 0.85 -25.10
C MET A 297 -1.34 2.18 -25.64
N ALA A 298 -2.14 2.94 -26.38
CA ALA A 298 -1.72 4.27 -26.82
C ALA A 298 -1.59 5.20 -25.61
N GLN A 299 -0.48 5.96 -25.55
CA GLN A 299 -0.33 7.04 -24.57
C GLN A 299 -1.39 8.12 -24.81
N THR A 300 -2.19 8.42 -23.80
CA THR A 300 -3.32 9.34 -23.90
C THR A 300 -3.03 10.69 -23.27
N ALA A 301 -2.29 10.71 -22.16
CA ALA A 301 -2.00 11.95 -21.45
C ALA A 301 -0.68 11.87 -20.69
N VAL A 302 -0.05 13.01 -20.50
CA VAL A 302 1.17 13.21 -19.70
C VAL A 302 0.97 14.43 -18.81
N LEU A 303 1.31 14.27 -17.54
CA LEU A 303 1.38 15.37 -16.57
C LEU A 303 2.76 15.36 -15.92
N ASN A 304 3.50 16.47 -16.08
CA ASN A 304 4.64 16.79 -15.25
C ASN A 304 4.19 17.83 -14.20
N TYR A 305 4.42 17.54 -12.93
CA TYR A 305 3.95 18.40 -11.83
C TYR A 305 5.09 19.08 -11.04
N THR A 306 6.32 19.10 -11.62
CA THR A 306 7.44 19.93 -11.20
C THR A 306 8.16 20.53 -12.41
N PRO A 307 7.42 21.21 -13.33
CA PRO A 307 7.93 21.55 -14.65
C PRO A 307 8.99 22.66 -14.65
N SER A 308 9.05 23.50 -13.62
CA SER A 308 10.03 24.57 -13.50
C SER A 308 11.12 24.26 -12.48
N GLY A 309 10.91 23.22 -11.68
CA GLY A 309 11.80 22.74 -10.65
C GLY A 309 12.37 21.35 -10.94
N THR A 310 12.55 20.59 -9.87
CA THR A 310 13.06 19.21 -9.89
C THR A 310 12.38 18.37 -8.81
N GLN A 311 12.62 17.04 -8.87
CA GLN A 311 12.13 16.06 -7.89
C GLN A 311 10.60 15.96 -7.87
N GLY A 312 9.97 15.67 -6.73
CA GLY A 312 8.53 15.56 -6.61
C GLY A 312 7.98 14.18 -7.03
N ALA A 313 8.80 13.13 -6.97
CA ALA A 313 8.38 11.77 -7.36
C ALA A 313 7.21 11.26 -6.53
N ILE A 314 6.28 10.52 -7.15
CA ILE A 314 5.37 9.62 -6.43
C ILE A 314 6.04 8.25 -6.39
N TRP A 315 6.61 7.90 -5.23
CA TRP A 315 7.43 6.70 -5.08
C TRP A 315 6.91 5.73 -4.01
N ASN A 316 5.84 6.09 -3.31
CA ASN A 316 5.18 5.19 -2.37
C ASN A 316 4.60 3.96 -3.08
N VAL A 317 4.46 2.88 -2.33
CA VAL A 317 4.08 1.57 -2.90
C VAL A 317 2.68 1.52 -3.51
N ALA A 318 1.76 2.37 -3.06
CA ALA A 318 0.39 2.40 -3.61
C ALA A 318 0.29 3.20 -4.91
N GLY A 319 1.26 4.09 -5.20
CA GLY A 319 1.17 5.01 -6.33
C GLY A 319 -0.01 5.97 -6.17
N LEU A 320 -0.93 5.95 -7.13
CA LEU A 320 -2.18 6.72 -7.07
C LEU A 320 -3.32 5.91 -6.46
N ALA A 321 -4.23 6.62 -5.81
CA ALA A 321 -5.57 6.12 -5.50
C ALA A 321 -6.61 6.81 -6.40
N ALA A 322 -7.75 6.14 -6.66
CA ALA A 322 -8.87 6.73 -7.41
C ALA A 322 -10.19 6.50 -6.68
N ASP A 323 -11.05 7.50 -6.73
CA ASP A 323 -12.43 7.36 -6.25
C ASP A 323 -13.35 6.77 -7.33
N SER A 324 -14.61 6.53 -6.97
CA SER A 324 -15.60 5.94 -7.87
C SER A 324 -15.96 6.82 -9.08
N ALA A 325 -15.62 8.11 -9.05
CA ALA A 325 -15.76 9.02 -10.19
C ALA A 325 -14.49 9.01 -11.07
N GLY A 326 -13.46 8.25 -10.68
CA GLY A 326 -12.19 8.16 -11.38
C GLY A 326 -11.28 9.37 -11.18
N VAL A 327 -11.53 10.19 -10.18
CA VAL A 327 -10.62 11.26 -9.77
C VAL A 327 -9.42 10.64 -9.05
N LEU A 328 -8.22 11.06 -9.42
CA LEU A 328 -6.96 10.51 -8.94
C LEU A 328 -6.40 11.34 -7.78
N TYR A 329 -5.75 10.66 -6.84
CA TYR A 329 -5.11 11.27 -5.69
C TYR A 329 -3.72 10.68 -5.50
N GLY A 330 -2.72 11.54 -5.29
CA GLY A 330 -1.32 11.13 -5.08
C GLY A 330 -0.66 11.94 -3.97
N LEU A 331 0.39 11.38 -3.37
CA LEU A 331 1.28 12.07 -2.44
C LEU A 331 2.65 12.18 -3.11
N ALA A 332 3.07 13.40 -3.45
CA ALA A 332 4.39 13.66 -4.02
C ALA A 332 5.45 13.70 -2.93
N GLY A 333 6.63 13.15 -3.21
CA GLY A 333 7.81 13.23 -2.38
C GLY A 333 8.48 14.60 -2.46
N ASN A 334 9.62 14.73 -1.77
CA ASN A 334 10.45 15.93 -1.75
C ASN A 334 10.69 16.46 -3.17
N GLY A 335 10.68 17.77 -3.29
CA GLY A 335 10.84 18.43 -4.59
C GLY A 335 10.47 19.89 -4.55
N THR A 336 10.64 20.56 -5.67
CA THR A 336 10.30 21.97 -5.79
C THR A 336 8.81 22.17 -5.57
N PHE A 337 8.48 22.99 -4.59
CA PHE A 337 7.14 23.55 -4.40
C PHE A 337 7.21 25.06 -4.61
N ASP A 338 6.41 25.57 -5.57
CA ASP A 338 6.34 27.02 -5.78
C ASP A 338 5.34 27.64 -4.81
N SER A 339 5.89 28.32 -3.80
CA SER A 339 5.11 29.02 -2.78
C SER A 339 4.55 30.37 -3.26
N THR A 340 4.89 30.83 -4.47
CA THR A 340 4.29 31.99 -5.13
C THR A 340 3.01 31.56 -5.79
N LEU A 341 1.88 31.93 -5.19
CA LEU A 341 0.58 31.48 -5.64
C LEU A 341 -0.06 32.47 -6.63
N SER A 342 -0.81 31.95 -7.59
CA SER A 342 -1.73 32.69 -8.44
C SER A 342 -2.92 33.23 -7.63
N ASP A 343 -3.73 34.10 -8.25
CA ASP A 343 -4.97 34.62 -7.64
C ASP A 343 -5.99 33.52 -7.28
N THR A 344 -5.87 32.34 -7.89
CA THR A 344 -6.72 31.19 -7.60
C THR A 344 -6.12 30.26 -6.54
N GLY A 345 -4.96 30.62 -5.98
CA GLY A 345 -4.27 29.88 -4.93
C GLY A 345 -3.55 28.63 -5.41
N PHE A 346 -3.17 28.55 -6.69
CA PHE A 346 -2.32 27.49 -7.22
C PHE A 346 -0.88 27.96 -7.40
N PRO A 347 0.14 27.08 -7.28
CA PRO A 347 1.53 27.39 -7.58
C PRO A 347 1.70 28.04 -8.96
N GLY A 348 2.36 29.19 -9.01
CA GLY A 348 2.45 30.02 -10.22
C GLY A 348 3.20 29.35 -11.37
N HIS A 349 4.15 28.47 -11.04
CA HIS A 349 4.94 27.69 -12.01
C HIS A 349 4.50 26.22 -12.08
N ALA A 350 3.39 25.84 -11.44
CA ALA A 350 2.85 24.49 -11.41
C ALA A 350 3.81 23.44 -10.79
N ASP A 351 4.67 23.84 -9.84
CA ASP A 351 5.57 22.94 -9.10
C ASP A 351 4.91 22.51 -7.78
N TYR A 352 4.61 21.20 -7.67
CA TYR A 352 3.86 20.57 -6.55
C TYR A 352 4.70 19.53 -5.81
N GLY A 353 6.01 19.73 -5.65
CA GLY A 353 6.83 18.85 -4.82
C GLY A 353 6.34 18.83 -3.38
N ASN A 354 6.43 17.70 -2.72
CA ASN A 354 6.03 17.46 -1.32
C ASN A 354 4.57 17.87 -1.02
N ALA A 355 3.65 17.56 -1.92
CA ALA A 355 2.24 17.92 -1.80
C ALA A 355 1.32 16.73 -2.06
N ALA A 356 0.13 16.75 -1.46
CA ALA A 356 -0.98 15.91 -1.89
C ALA A 356 -1.64 16.57 -3.11
N ILE A 357 -1.85 15.81 -4.17
CA ILE A 357 -2.43 16.31 -5.43
C ILE A 357 -3.72 15.58 -5.77
N LYS A 358 -4.70 16.33 -6.27
CA LYS A 358 -5.95 15.82 -6.84
C LYS A 358 -5.92 16.06 -8.34
N VAL A 359 -6.02 14.99 -9.11
CA VAL A 359 -5.86 15.03 -10.58
C VAL A 359 -7.12 14.51 -11.25
N THR A 360 -7.61 15.24 -12.24
CA THR A 360 -8.68 14.77 -13.12
C THR A 360 -8.12 14.33 -14.47
N SER A 361 -8.74 13.32 -15.04
CA SER A 361 -8.47 12.83 -16.40
C SER A 361 -9.68 13.08 -17.29
N THR A 362 -9.45 13.67 -18.45
CA THR A 362 -10.48 13.88 -19.48
C THR A 362 -10.30 12.91 -20.66
N GLY A 363 -9.55 11.83 -20.45
CA GLY A 363 -9.26 10.84 -21.50
C GLY A 363 -8.01 11.16 -22.32
N ASN A 364 -7.74 12.43 -22.59
CA ASN A 364 -6.57 12.90 -23.35
C ASN A 364 -5.80 14.04 -22.67
N ALA A 365 -6.16 14.37 -21.44
CA ALA A 365 -5.45 15.36 -20.63
C ALA A 365 -5.54 15.01 -19.14
N LEU A 366 -4.50 15.31 -18.40
CA LEU A 366 -4.42 15.26 -16.95
C LEU A 366 -4.25 16.67 -16.40
N ALA A 367 -5.00 17.03 -15.35
CA ALA A 367 -4.90 18.34 -14.72
C ALA A 367 -4.99 18.22 -13.20
N ILE A 368 -4.11 18.92 -12.48
CA ILE A 368 -4.24 19.14 -11.04
C ILE A 368 -5.37 20.16 -10.84
N VAL A 369 -6.41 19.73 -10.14
CA VAL A 369 -7.61 20.55 -9.88
C VAL A 369 -7.72 21.00 -8.44
N ASP A 370 -6.95 20.37 -7.54
CA ASP A 370 -6.80 20.76 -6.15
C ASP A 370 -5.54 20.14 -5.55
N TYR A 371 -5.06 20.66 -4.44
CA TYR A 371 -3.87 20.16 -3.77
C TYR A 371 -3.85 20.56 -2.29
N PHE A 372 -2.97 19.94 -1.52
CA PHE A 372 -2.59 20.37 -0.17
C PHE A 372 -1.07 20.31 -0.04
N ALA A 373 -0.50 21.34 0.58
CA ALA A 373 0.89 21.32 1.02
C ALA A 373 0.98 21.89 2.44
N THR A 374 1.86 21.33 3.26
CA THR A 374 2.12 21.83 4.62
C THR A 374 2.74 23.22 4.58
N SER A 375 2.53 24.01 5.64
CA SER A 375 3.08 25.36 5.76
C SER A 375 4.62 25.40 5.69
N ASN A 376 5.27 24.30 5.99
CA ASN A 376 6.72 24.10 5.98
C ASN A 376 7.22 23.19 4.84
N THR A 377 6.40 22.90 3.84
CA THR A 377 6.71 21.96 2.74
C THR A 377 8.05 22.21 2.05
N VAL A 378 8.44 23.50 1.87
CA VAL A 378 9.73 23.85 1.28
C VAL A 378 10.90 23.44 2.19
N SER A 379 10.75 23.62 3.51
CA SER A 379 11.76 23.19 4.48
C SER A 379 11.85 21.67 4.58
N GLU A 380 10.70 20.99 4.52
CA GLU A 380 10.62 19.51 4.50
C GLU A 380 11.30 18.95 3.26
N SER A 381 11.02 19.50 2.07
CA SER A 381 11.69 19.10 0.83
C SER A 381 13.22 19.25 0.90
N ASN A 382 13.70 20.37 1.46
CA ASN A 382 15.15 20.61 1.62
C ASN A 382 15.83 19.68 2.62
N SER A 383 15.05 19.05 3.50
CA SER A 383 15.52 18.13 4.55
C SER A 383 15.22 16.66 4.24
N ASP A 384 14.81 16.34 3.01
CA ASP A 384 14.40 15.00 2.60
C ASP A 384 13.29 14.43 3.50
N THR A 385 12.36 15.29 3.92
CA THR A 385 11.21 14.91 4.76
C THR A 385 9.96 14.78 3.90
N ASP A 386 9.92 13.70 3.12
CA ASP A 386 8.84 13.47 2.15
C ASP A 386 7.48 13.25 2.78
N LEU A 387 6.47 13.98 2.32
CA LEU A 387 5.07 13.60 2.47
C LEU A 387 4.76 12.32 1.67
N GLY A 388 5.34 12.21 0.46
CA GLY A 388 5.11 11.10 -0.46
C GLY A 388 5.82 9.79 -0.12
N SER A 389 6.46 9.66 1.05
CA SER A 389 6.99 8.38 1.51
C SER A 389 5.89 7.40 1.92
N GLY A 390 4.79 7.89 2.47
CA GLY A 390 3.60 7.11 2.76
C GLY A 390 2.58 7.16 1.63
N SER A 391 1.67 6.21 1.64
CA SER A 391 0.69 6.01 0.57
C SER A 391 -0.64 6.72 0.86
N PRO A 392 -1.34 7.23 -0.16
CA PRO A 392 -2.70 7.72 0.01
C PRO A 392 -3.67 6.55 0.20
N LEU A 393 -4.68 6.73 1.06
CA LEU A 393 -5.84 5.86 1.19
C LEU A 393 -7.10 6.74 1.17
N LEU A 394 -8.06 6.43 0.30
CA LEU A 394 -9.35 7.10 0.29
C LEU A 394 -10.30 6.37 1.25
N LEU A 395 -10.82 7.09 2.22
CA LEU A 395 -11.76 6.52 3.16
C LEU A 395 -13.16 6.42 2.54
N PRO A 396 -13.95 5.39 2.91
CA PRO A 396 -15.39 5.44 2.69
C PRO A 396 -16.01 6.70 3.30
N ASP A 397 -17.15 7.11 2.79
CA ASP A 397 -17.85 8.30 3.25
C ASP A 397 -18.02 8.30 4.78
N GLN A 398 -17.72 9.44 5.40
CA GLN A 398 -17.82 9.65 6.85
C GLN A 398 -18.89 10.69 7.12
N THR A 399 -19.64 10.51 8.22
CA THR A 399 -20.56 11.56 8.69
C THR A 399 -19.89 12.31 9.83
N ASP A 400 -19.73 13.63 9.70
CA ASP A 400 -19.15 14.47 10.74
C ASP A 400 -20.14 14.80 11.86
N ALA A 401 -19.67 15.51 12.90
CA ALA A 401 -20.48 15.89 14.06
C ALA A 401 -21.69 16.77 13.71
N THR A 402 -21.70 17.40 12.54
CA THR A 402 -22.80 18.24 12.06
C THR A 402 -23.82 17.47 11.22
N GLY A 403 -23.58 16.18 10.97
CA GLY A 403 -24.37 15.35 10.07
C GLY A 403 -24.00 15.49 8.60
N THR A 404 -22.90 16.20 8.27
CA THR A 404 -22.42 16.37 6.90
C THR A 404 -21.60 15.15 6.47
N THR A 405 -21.88 14.65 5.27
CA THR A 405 -21.05 13.61 4.65
C THR A 405 -19.71 14.21 4.20
N ARG A 406 -18.61 13.59 4.62
CA ARG A 406 -17.25 13.93 4.26
C ARG A 406 -16.63 12.85 3.40
N HIS A 407 -15.98 13.28 2.34
CA HIS A 407 -15.20 12.41 1.44
C HIS A 407 -13.72 12.58 1.78
N LEU A 408 -13.19 11.75 2.66
CA LEU A 408 -11.86 11.94 3.22
C LEU A 408 -10.81 11.08 2.53
N MET A 409 -9.58 11.57 2.49
CA MET A 409 -8.37 10.78 2.27
C MET A 409 -7.45 10.92 3.46
N ILE A 410 -6.67 9.87 3.72
CA ILE A 410 -5.62 9.86 4.75
C ILE A 410 -4.25 9.72 4.09
N GLY A 411 -3.26 10.40 4.65
CA GLY A 411 -1.86 10.32 4.27
C GLY A 411 -0.94 10.67 5.43
N ALA A 412 0.31 10.28 5.33
CA ALA A 412 1.39 10.65 6.24
C ALA A 412 2.73 10.48 5.53
N GLY A 413 3.76 11.15 6.00
CA GLY A 413 5.10 11.12 5.43
C GLY A 413 6.19 10.79 6.44
N LYS A 414 7.43 11.14 6.09
CA LYS A 414 8.63 10.96 6.93
C LYS A 414 8.58 11.79 8.22
N ASP A 415 7.82 12.89 8.21
CA ASP A 415 7.60 13.75 9.39
C ASP A 415 6.72 13.09 10.47
N GLY A 416 6.03 11.99 10.13
CA GLY A 416 5.15 11.25 11.03
C GLY A 416 3.86 11.97 11.41
N ASN A 417 3.53 13.05 10.72
CA ASN A 417 2.25 13.73 10.86
C ASN A 417 1.18 13.00 10.04
N VAL A 418 0.00 12.79 10.62
CA VAL A 418 -1.12 12.19 9.91
C VAL A 418 -2.07 13.28 9.43
N LEU A 419 -2.38 13.25 8.16
CA LEU A 419 -3.27 14.17 7.47
C LEU A 419 -4.59 13.48 7.12
N LEU A 420 -5.72 14.05 7.54
CA LEU A 420 -7.01 13.83 6.90
C LEU A 420 -7.32 15.03 6.02
N LEU A 421 -7.54 14.79 4.75
CA LEU A 421 -7.87 15.82 3.76
C LEU A 421 -9.28 15.57 3.22
N ASP A 422 -10.11 16.61 3.15
CA ASP A 422 -11.42 16.53 2.52
C ASP A 422 -11.24 16.58 0.99
N ARG A 423 -11.64 15.54 0.28
CA ARG A 423 -11.52 15.44 -1.19
C ARG A 423 -12.36 16.50 -1.94
N GLY A 424 -13.32 17.12 -1.27
CA GLY A 424 -14.07 18.27 -1.77
C GLY A 424 -13.27 19.57 -1.75
N ASN A 425 -12.30 19.69 -0.83
CA ASN A 425 -11.38 20.82 -0.69
C ASN A 425 -10.16 20.36 0.11
N LEU A 426 -9.06 20.10 -0.58
CA LEU A 426 -7.84 19.60 0.07
C LEU A 426 -7.17 20.62 1.00
N GLY A 427 -7.44 21.93 0.81
CA GLY A 427 -6.96 22.99 1.72
C GLY A 427 -5.87 23.88 1.15
N LYS A 428 -5.21 23.47 0.07
CA LYS A 428 -4.14 24.21 -0.63
C LYS A 428 -2.94 24.52 0.29
N PHE A 429 -2.10 25.45 -0.11
CA PHE A 429 -0.94 25.93 0.66
C PHE A 429 -1.28 27.20 1.41
N ASN A 430 -0.86 27.28 2.66
CA ASN A 430 -0.81 28.53 3.41
C ASN A 430 0.47 28.55 4.25
N VAL A 431 1.22 29.66 4.16
CA VAL A 431 2.54 29.80 4.78
C VAL A 431 2.53 29.79 6.32
N THR A 432 1.36 29.95 6.94
CA THR A 432 1.24 30.06 8.42
C THR A 432 0.43 28.92 9.05
N THR A 433 -0.44 28.26 8.29
CA THR A 433 -1.41 27.32 8.84
C THR A 433 -1.66 26.16 7.89
N ASN A 434 -1.68 24.94 8.40
CA ASN A 434 -2.08 23.76 7.65
C ASN A 434 -3.62 23.69 7.60
N HIS A 435 -4.21 23.84 6.42
CA HIS A 435 -5.66 23.82 6.21
C HIS A 435 -6.19 22.40 5.92
N ALA A 436 -5.55 21.37 6.45
CA ALA A 436 -6.08 20.01 6.42
C ALA A 436 -7.41 19.93 7.19
N TYR A 437 -8.30 19.01 6.79
CA TYR A 437 -9.51 18.70 7.55
C TYR A 437 -9.17 18.30 8.99
N GLN A 438 -8.12 17.45 9.16
CA GLN A 438 -7.49 17.18 10.44
C GLN A 438 -5.97 17.00 10.24
N TYR A 439 -5.19 17.58 11.15
CA TYR A 439 -3.74 17.44 11.20
C TYR A 439 -3.35 16.89 12.58
N LEU A 440 -2.80 15.70 12.62
CA LEU A 440 -2.32 15.06 13.84
C LEU A 440 -0.78 15.08 13.84
N ALA A 441 -0.22 16.02 14.58
CA ALA A 441 1.23 16.16 14.70
C ALA A 441 1.85 14.95 15.40
N SER A 442 2.94 14.42 14.85
CA SER A 442 3.77 13.34 15.43
C SER A 442 2.97 12.10 15.86
N ALA A 443 1.88 11.78 15.15
CA ALA A 443 1.08 10.58 15.44
C ALA A 443 1.83 9.28 15.12
N LEU A 444 2.82 9.36 14.20
CA LEU A 444 3.68 8.27 13.74
C LEU A 444 5.15 8.67 13.88
N PRO A 445 5.74 8.62 15.10
CA PRO A 445 7.05 9.21 15.38
C PRO A 445 8.22 8.65 14.54
N GLY A 446 8.10 7.43 14.00
CA GLY A 446 9.11 6.83 13.13
C GLY A 446 9.00 7.24 11.66
N GLY A 447 8.00 8.05 11.29
CA GLY A 447 7.66 8.35 9.90
C GLY A 447 6.99 7.18 9.19
N LEU A 448 6.29 7.48 8.11
CA LEU A 448 5.58 6.47 7.32
C LEU A 448 6.24 6.25 5.97
N PHE A 449 6.56 4.98 5.66
CA PHE A 449 7.08 4.51 4.36
C PHE A 449 6.21 3.38 3.80
N SER A 450 5.06 3.15 4.42
CA SER A 450 4.13 2.06 4.15
C SER A 450 2.74 2.61 3.79
N ALA A 451 1.73 1.73 3.72
CA ALA A 451 0.36 2.12 3.46
C ALA A 451 -0.50 1.95 4.72
N PHE A 452 -1.57 2.74 4.80
CA PHE A 452 -2.67 2.50 5.74
C PHE A 452 -3.57 1.37 5.22
N ALA A 453 -4.26 0.68 6.12
CA ALA A 453 -5.44 -0.12 5.78
C ALA A 453 -6.67 0.41 6.52
N TYR A 454 -7.85 0.22 5.94
CA TYR A 454 -9.12 0.59 6.54
C TYR A 454 -9.99 -0.65 6.76
N PHE A 455 -10.69 -0.71 7.87
CA PHE A 455 -11.73 -1.70 8.10
C PHE A 455 -12.70 -1.21 9.18
N ASN A 456 -14.00 -1.25 8.87
CA ASN A 456 -15.11 -1.06 9.81
C ASN A 456 -14.92 0.13 10.77
N GLY A 457 -14.65 1.32 10.22
CA GLY A 457 -14.48 2.56 10.97
C GLY A 457 -13.13 2.72 11.67
N SER A 458 -12.13 1.90 11.34
CA SER A 458 -10.77 2.03 11.89
C SER A 458 -9.73 2.04 10.77
N VAL A 459 -8.65 2.80 10.95
CA VAL A 459 -7.46 2.74 10.11
C VAL A 459 -6.32 2.08 10.87
N TYR A 460 -5.54 1.27 10.16
CA TYR A 460 -4.42 0.49 10.69
C TYR A 460 -3.13 0.93 9.99
N VAL A 461 -2.05 1.06 10.75
CA VAL A 461 -0.75 1.51 10.22
C VAL A 461 0.39 1.08 11.14
N ALA A 462 1.56 0.78 10.57
CA ALA A 462 2.78 0.60 11.34
C ALA A 462 3.89 1.49 10.77
N ASP A 463 4.30 2.48 11.55
CA ASP A 463 5.43 3.37 11.24
C ASP A 463 6.78 2.68 11.52
N VAL A 464 7.87 3.27 11.06
CA VAL A 464 9.22 2.74 11.22
C VAL A 464 9.59 2.66 12.70
N GLY A 465 10.00 1.48 13.16
CA GLY A 465 10.33 1.22 14.57
C GLY A 465 9.13 1.23 15.51
N GLY A 466 7.95 1.59 15.01
CA GLY A 466 6.70 1.63 15.78
C GLY A 466 5.97 0.30 15.85
N THR A 467 4.86 0.30 16.59
CA THR A 467 3.92 -0.82 16.68
C THR A 467 2.87 -0.72 15.57
N LEU A 468 2.18 -1.81 15.26
CA LEU A 468 0.93 -1.74 14.49
C LEU A 468 -0.12 -1.02 15.36
N LYS A 469 -0.65 0.08 14.84
CA LYS A 469 -1.61 0.97 15.51
C LYS A 469 -2.97 0.91 14.83
N ALA A 470 -4.04 0.98 15.59
CA ALA A 470 -5.40 1.20 15.12
C ALA A 470 -5.90 2.57 15.62
N PHE A 471 -6.49 3.34 14.72
CA PHE A 471 -7.15 4.61 15.05
C PHE A 471 -8.62 4.49 14.66
N ALA A 472 -9.52 4.52 15.66
CA ALA A 472 -10.96 4.46 15.42
C ALA A 472 -11.49 5.82 14.96
N LEU A 473 -12.08 5.85 13.75
CA LEU A 473 -12.75 7.04 13.24
C LEU A 473 -14.05 7.31 13.98
N THR A 474 -14.22 8.51 14.48
CA THR A 474 -15.46 8.96 15.14
C THR A 474 -15.88 10.29 14.53
N GLN A 475 -17.06 10.32 13.93
CA GLN A 475 -17.58 11.54 13.28
C GLN A 475 -16.59 12.15 12.27
N GLY A 476 -15.92 11.29 11.48
CA GLY A 476 -14.95 11.71 10.47
C GLY A 476 -13.59 12.14 11.01
N LEU A 477 -13.31 11.98 12.31
CA LEU A 477 -12.05 12.36 12.94
C LEU A 477 -11.32 11.16 13.53
N LEU A 478 -10.00 11.21 13.54
CA LEU A 478 -9.12 10.28 14.24
C LEU A 478 -8.82 10.79 15.66
N PRO A 479 -8.71 9.91 16.67
CA PRO A 479 -8.23 10.30 18.00
C PRO A 479 -6.73 10.68 17.94
N ALA A 480 -6.30 11.51 18.90
CA ALA A 480 -4.89 11.92 19.02
C ALA A 480 -3.94 10.76 19.37
N SER A 481 -4.46 9.67 19.91
CA SER A 481 -3.69 8.46 20.25
C SER A 481 -4.39 7.24 19.67
N PRO A 482 -3.64 6.17 19.32
CA PRO A 482 -4.24 4.95 18.81
C PRO A 482 -5.21 4.33 19.83
N SER A 483 -6.34 3.83 19.35
CA SER A 483 -7.33 3.11 20.15
C SER A 483 -6.82 1.72 20.58
N SER A 484 -5.89 1.16 19.83
CA SER A 484 -5.21 -0.11 20.12
C SER A 484 -3.87 -0.18 19.40
N GLN A 485 -2.93 -0.98 19.93
CA GLN A 485 -1.63 -1.21 19.30
C GLN A 485 -1.08 -2.59 19.65
N SER A 486 -0.25 -3.13 18.75
CA SER A 486 0.42 -4.43 18.94
C SER A 486 1.55 -4.34 19.97
N ALA A 487 1.96 -5.51 20.50
CA ALA A 487 3.19 -5.61 21.30
C ALA A 487 4.45 -5.65 20.41
N ALA A 488 4.34 -6.21 19.19
CA ALA A 488 5.45 -6.26 18.25
C ALA A 488 5.70 -4.89 17.60
N THR A 489 6.97 -4.60 17.32
CA THR A 489 7.41 -3.41 16.58
C THR A 489 7.88 -3.79 15.19
N PHE A 490 7.79 -2.86 14.25
CA PHE A 490 8.08 -3.06 12.84
C PHE A 490 9.25 -2.13 12.44
N GLY A 491 10.42 -2.73 12.21
CA GLY A 491 11.61 -1.99 11.74
C GLY A 491 11.38 -1.36 10.36
N TYR A 492 12.40 -0.63 9.84
CA TYR A 492 12.30 -0.05 8.51
C TYR A 492 11.96 -1.11 7.44
N PRO A 493 10.99 -0.85 6.56
CA PRO A 493 10.26 0.41 6.31
C PRO A 493 8.91 0.55 7.06
N GLY A 494 8.68 -0.16 8.14
CA GLY A 494 7.37 -0.32 8.77
C GLY A 494 6.63 -1.51 8.18
N SER A 495 5.29 -1.49 8.21
CA SER A 495 4.46 -2.51 7.58
C SER A 495 3.22 -1.90 6.95
N SER A 496 2.90 -2.35 5.73
CA SER A 496 1.61 -2.10 5.07
C SER A 496 0.64 -3.20 5.49
N PRO A 497 -0.30 -2.94 6.41
CA PRO A 497 -1.24 -3.96 6.86
C PRO A 497 -2.31 -4.24 5.80
N SER A 498 -2.91 -5.42 5.86
CA SER A 498 -4.13 -5.78 5.11
C SER A 498 -5.16 -6.37 6.05
N VAL A 499 -6.43 -6.31 5.69
CA VAL A 499 -7.52 -6.88 6.50
C VAL A 499 -8.31 -7.90 5.70
N SER A 500 -8.56 -9.07 6.28
CA SER A 500 -9.49 -10.05 5.75
C SER A 500 -10.70 -10.18 6.66
N ALA A 501 -11.89 -10.29 6.07
CA ALA A 501 -13.15 -10.44 6.80
C ALA A 501 -14.24 -11.08 5.92
N ASN A 502 -15.27 -11.61 6.55
CA ASN A 502 -16.53 -11.96 5.91
C ASN A 502 -17.57 -10.87 6.25
N GLY A 503 -17.67 -9.85 5.38
CA GLY A 503 -18.36 -8.62 5.71
C GLY A 503 -17.70 -7.93 6.91
N ALA A 504 -18.44 -7.80 8.02
CA ALA A 504 -17.92 -7.27 9.28
C ALA A 504 -17.46 -8.37 10.27
N SER A 505 -17.56 -9.65 9.88
CA SER A 505 -17.32 -10.79 10.78
C SER A 505 -15.99 -11.47 10.49
N ASN A 506 -15.44 -12.18 11.49
CA ASN A 506 -14.21 -12.98 11.39
C ASN A 506 -13.00 -12.18 10.91
N ALA A 507 -12.95 -10.90 11.19
CA ALA A 507 -11.92 -10.02 10.71
C ALA A 507 -10.56 -10.30 11.36
N ILE A 508 -9.49 -10.21 10.54
CA ILE A 508 -8.09 -10.39 10.93
C ILE A 508 -7.27 -9.29 10.28
N VAL A 509 -6.46 -8.58 11.05
CA VAL A 509 -5.45 -7.65 10.53
C VAL A 509 -4.13 -8.40 10.37
N TRP A 510 -3.58 -8.34 9.17
CA TRP A 510 -2.32 -8.97 8.78
C TRP A 510 -1.23 -7.92 8.63
N ALA A 511 -0.04 -8.22 9.12
CA ALA A 511 1.12 -7.37 8.99
C ALA A 511 2.39 -8.20 8.80
N ILE A 512 3.38 -7.65 8.11
CA ILE A 512 4.66 -8.32 7.88
C ILE A 512 5.77 -7.50 8.51
N LEU A 513 6.54 -8.14 9.39
CA LEU A 513 7.86 -7.64 9.76
C LEU A 513 8.83 -8.07 8.66
N SER A 514 9.32 -7.11 7.88
CA SER A 514 10.20 -7.34 6.72
C SER A 514 11.48 -6.52 6.84
N ALA A 515 12.26 -6.74 7.92
CA ALA A 515 13.54 -6.04 8.07
C ALA A 515 14.50 -6.35 6.91
N GLU A 516 15.28 -5.36 6.48
CA GLU A 516 16.26 -5.52 5.38
C GLU A 516 17.25 -6.67 5.57
N SER A 517 17.58 -6.97 6.81
CA SER A 517 18.49 -8.05 7.18
C SER A 517 17.86 -8.85 8.32
N GLY A 518 17.18 -9.92 7.98
CA GLY A 518 16.58 -10.79 8.98
C GLY A 518 15.41 -11.59 8.43
N ALA A 519 14.97 -12.56 9.21
CA ALA A 519 13.83 -13.37 8.85
C ALA A 519 12.55 -12.52 8.83
N ALA A 520 11.79 -12.66 7.76
CA ALA A 520 10.45 -12.08 7.69
C ALA A 520 9.50 -12.80 8.65
N VAL A 521 8.57 -12.07 9.24
CA VAL A 521 7.55 -12.63 10.13
C VAL A 521 6.17 -12.15 9.71
N LEU A 522 5.30 -13.08 9.37
CA LEU A 522 3.88 -12.81 9.14
C LEU A 522 3.15 -12.81 10.48
N HIS A 523 2.39 -11.75 10.74
CA HIS A 523 1.57 -11.58 11.94
C HIS A 523 0.09 -11.51 11.59
N ALA A 524 -0.77 -12.02 12.49
CA ALA A 524 -2.24 -11.92 12.41
C ALA A 524 -2.80 -11.45 13.76
N TYR A 525 -3.64 -10.40 13.73
CA TYR A 525 -4.16 -9.74 14.93
C TYR A 525 -5.68 -9.61 14.92
N ASN A 526 -6.24 -9.47 16.13
CA ASN A 526 -7.62 -9.06 16.31
C ASN A 526 -7.77 -7.57 15.97
N PRO A 527 -8.61 -7.19 14.99
CA PRO A 527 -8.78 -5.78 14.60
C PRO A 527 -9.33 -4.88 15.72
N ALA A 528 -10.12 -5.42 16.65
CA ALA A 528 -10.68 -4.67 17.78
C ALA A 528 -9.67 -4.51 18.93
N ASN A 529 -8.66 -5.36 19.00
CA ASN A 529 -7.62 -5.34 20.04
C ASN A 529 -6.32 -5.90 19.51
N LEU A 530 -5.44 -5.05 19.00
CA LEU A 530 -4.16 -5.44 18.42
C LEU A 530 -3.15 -6.05 19.42
N GLN A 531 -3.41 -5.98 20.74
CA GLN A 531 -2.63 -6.74 21.71
C GLN A 531 -2.92 -8.25 21.63
N GLN A 532 -4.09 -8.61 21.09
CA GLN A 532 -4.44 -10.01 20.83
C GLN A 532 -3.91 -10.44 19.48
N GLN A 533 -2.78 -11.11 19.48
CA GLN A 533 -2.21 -11.76 18.32
C GLN A 533 -2.78 -13.18 18.21
N TYR A 534 -3.37 -13.50 17.05
CA TYR A 534 -3.86 -14.85 16.77
C TYR A 534 -2.74 -15.79 16.33
N TYR A 535 -1.80 -15.25 15.53
CA TYR A 535 -0.71 -16.00 14.95
C TYR A 535 0.49 -15.11 14.62
N ASN A 536 1.68 -15.71 14.72
CA ASN A 536 2.83 -15.26 13.94
C ASN A 536 3.67 -16.45 13.47
N SER A 537 4.42 -16.28 12.39
CA SER A 537 5.13 -17.38 11.71
C SER A 537 6.32 -17.96 12.52
N THR A 538 6.69 -17.36 13.67
CA THR A 538 7.74 -17.89 14.55
C THR A 538 7.23 -18.81 15.67
N GLN A 539 5.89 -18.92 15.83
CA GLN A 539 5.28 -19.70 16.93
C GLN A 539 5.30 -21.20 16.70
N ALA A 540 5.38 -21.63 15.45
CA ALA A 540 5.38 -23.06 15.13
C ALA A 540 6.72 -23.70 15.50
N ALA A 541 6.65 -24.93 16.06
CA ALA A 541 7.83 -25.68 16.41
C ALA A 541 8.71 -25.98 15.18
N ASN A 542 10.02 -26.11 15.41
CA ASN A 542 11.02 -26.42 14.39
C ASN A 542 11.07 -25.44 13.21
N ASN A 543 10.75 -24.18 13.44
CA ASN A 543 10.70 -23.13 12.40
C ASN A 543 9.84 -23.52 11.18
N ARG A 544 8.78 -24.32 11.39
CA ARG A 544 7.92 -24.85 10.33
C ARG A 544 7.43 -23.78 9.37
N ASP A 545 7.12 -22.60 9.88
CA ASP A 545 6.51 -21.52 9.12
C ASP A 545 7.52 -20.41 8.72
N ALA A 546 8.83 -20.69 8.84
CA ALA A 546 9.88 -19.80 8.36
C ALA A 546 9.86 -19.76 6.83
N PHE A 547 9.83 -18.54 6.26
CA PHE A 547 9.74 -18.33 4.81
C PHE A 547 10.87 -17.48 4.22
N GLY A 548 11.98 -17.34 4.96
CA GLY A 548 13.18 -16.66 4.51
C GLY A 548 13.30 -15.24 5.03
N ASN A 549 14.15 -14.47 4.37
CA ASN A 549 14.41 -13.07 4.71
C ASN A 549 13.26 -12.18 4.26
N GLY A 550 13.16 -11.02 4.89
CA GLY A 550 12.25 -9.97 4.50
C GLY A 550 12.65 -9.31 3.17
N GLN A 551 11.66 -8.78 2.50
CA GLN A 551 11.82 -7.92 1.34
C GLN A 551 11.15 -6.58 1.67
N LYS A 552 11.74 -5.45 1.26
CA LYS A 552 11.20 -4.13 1.58
C LYS A 552 9.83 -3.93 0.94
N PHE A 553 8.95 -3.23 1.63
CA PHE A 553 7.68 -2.73 1.11
C PHE A 553 6.67 -3.79 0.68
N ILE A 554 6.92 -5.07 0.98
CA ILE A 554 5.96 -6.14 0.70
C ILE A 554 4.70 -5.98 1.54
N THR A 555 3.58 -6.36 0.94
CA THR A 555 2.25 -6.29 1.54
C THR A 555 1.62 -7.67 1.55
N PRO A 556 1.00 -8.14 2.65
CA PRO A 556 0.31 -9.42 2.66
C PRO A 556 -0.96 -9.33 1.81
N VAL A 557 -1.16 -10.30 0.93
CA VAL A 557 -2.36 -10.42 0.09
C VAL A 557 -3.20 -11.59 0.58
N ILE A 558 -4.46 -11.34 0.88
CA ILE A 558 -5.37 -12.37 1.39
C ILE A 558 -6.46 -12.65 0.36
N ALA A 559 -6.54 -13.89 -0.10
CA ALA A 559 -7.59 -14.33 -1.01
C ALA A 559 -7.80 -15.85 -0.91
N ASN A 560 -9.06 -16.27 -1.00
CA ASN A 560 -9.45 -17.67 -1.15
C ASN A 560 -8.84 -18.60 -0.07
N GLY A 561 -8.85 -18.16 1.19
CA GLY A 561 -8.33 -18.93 2.32
C GLY A 561 -6.81 -18.97 2.42
N LYS A 562 -6.10 -18.08 1.75
CA LYS A 562 -4.64 -18.05 1.74
C LYS A 562 -4.11 -16.62 1.96
N VAL A 563 -2.86 -16.56 2.44
CA VAL A 563 -2.08 -15.31 2.54
C VAL A 563 -0.82 -15.48 1.70
N PHE A 564 -0.60 -14.55 0.78
CA PHE A 564 0.53 -14.54 -0.14
C PHE A 564 1.49 -13.41 0.25
N VAL A 565 2.78 -13.71 0.32
CA VAL A 565 3.83 -12.78 0.76
C VAL A 565 5.02 -12.87 -0.19
N GLY A 566 5.42 -11.77 -0.82
CA GLY A 566 6.63 -11.68 -1.64
C GLY A 566 7.90 -11.97 -0.80
N THR A 567 8.86 -12.65 -1.41
CA THR A 567 10.14 -13.04 -0.78
C THR A 567 11.30 -12.83 -1.77
N PRO A 568 12.56 -12.89 -1.32
CA PRO A 568 13.71 -12.82 -2.23
C PRO A 568 13.75 -13.91 -3.32
N ASN A 569 12.99 -15.00 -3.19
CA ASN A 569 13.04 -16.14 -4.12
C ASN A 569 11.66 -16.56 -4.62
N GLY A 570 10.65 -15.71 -4.49
CA GLY A 570 9.28 -16.04 -4.92
C GLY A 570 8.19 -15.54 -3.99
N VAL A 571 7.14 -16.34 -3.78
CA VAL A 571 5.98 -15.99 -2.94
C VAL A 571 5.72 -17.09 -1.92
N ALA A 572 5.75 -16.76 -0.64
CA ALA A 572 5.31 -17.64 0.44
C ALA A 572 3.79 -17.66 0.51
N VAL A 573 3.21 -18.86 0.57
CA VAL A 573 1.77 -19.09 0.64
C VAL A 573 1.44 -19.72 1.98
N PHE A 574 0.66 -19.02 2.80
CA PHE A 574 0.14 -19.49 4.07
C PHE A 574 -1.34 -19.86 3.94
N GLY A 575 -1.81 -20.76 4.78
CA GLY A 575 -3.21 -21.17 4.82
C GLY A 575 -3.50 -22.18 5.93
N VAL A 576 -4.75 -22.62 5.98
CA VAL A 576 -5.19 -23.71 6.88
C VAL A 576 -4.57 -25.02 6.43
N ARG A 577 -4.09 -25.83 7.40
CA ARG A 577 -3.35 -27.09 7.21
C ARG A 577 -4.23 -28.29 7.53
#